data_3d4d1623a2b8f2112adfbc8cb4f89427
#
_entry.id   3d4d1623a2b8f2112adfbc8cb4f89427
#
_cell.length_a   1.000
_cell.length_b   1.000
_cell.length_c   1.000
_cell.angle_alpha   90.00
_cell.angle_beta   90.00
_cell.angle_gamma   90.00
#
_symmetry.space_group_name_H-M   'P 1'
#
loop_
_entity.id
_entity.type
_entity.pdbx_description
1 polymer ?
#
loop_
_entity_poly.entity_id
_entity_poly.type
_entity_poly.pdbx_seq_one_letter_code
_entity_poly.pdbx_strand_id
1 'polypeptide(L)'
;MKQKHGRKSKLAALLAACALTVSAMIAGGTLSVSADAGEATENVGGKFLISGGTAANGDYSYNEETQTLTILKSTPITIQSVNKQYVNAKIFIANGVDANITLDILRIKTTDGAAISMGDSSANVTITLK
;
A
#
# COMPACT_ATOMS: atom_id res chain seq x y z
N MET A 1 -17.11 50.07 -14.58
CA MET A 1 -17.02 49.52 -14.37
C MET A 1 -16.91 48.76 -14.27
N LYS A 2 -16.94 48.47 -14.19
CA LYS A 2 -16.84 47.72 -13.95
C LYS A 2 -16.38 46.89 -13.95
N GLN A 3 -16.22 46.52 -13.95
CA GLN A 3 -15.84 45.68 -13.84
C GLN A 3 -15.36 45.08 -13.60
N LYS A 4 -15.36 45.35 -13.37
CA LYS A 4 -14.86 44.63 -13.04
C LYS A 4 -14.82 43.87 -12.73
N HIS A 5 -15.29 43.81 -12.26
CA HIS A 5 -15.49 42.96 -11.85
C HIS A 5 -15.45 42.07 -12.22
N GLY A 6 -15.87 41.94 -12.26
CA GLY A 6 -16.14 40.99 -12.52
C GLY A 6 -15.22 40.14 -12.82
N ARG A 7 -14.56 40.22 -13.16
CA ARG A 7 -13.71 39.50 -13.37
C ARG A 7 -13.19 38.88 -12.45
N LYS A 8 -13.11 39.20 -11.71
CA LYS A 8 -12.61 38.70 -10.77
C LYS A 8 -13.14 37.61 -10.45
N SER A 9 -14.00 37.60 -10.47
CA SER A 9 -14.62 36.59 -10.14
C SER A 9 -14.19 35.49 -10.83
N LYS A 10 -13.89 35.53 -11.74
CA LYS A 10 -13.55 34.53 -12.38
C LYS A 10 -12.52 33.91 -11.88
N LEU A 11 -11.82 34.36 -11.45
CA LEU A 11 -10.80 33.81 -11.04
C LEU A 11 -11.04 33.01 -9.99
N ALA A 12 -11.68 33.44 -9.35
CA ALA A 12 -11.95 32.70 -8.33
C ALA A 12 -12.39 31.49 -8.72
N ALA A 13 -13.12 31.51 -9.48
CA ALA A 13 -13.63 30.40 -9.83
C ALA A 13 -12.67 29.47 -10.12
N LEU A 14 -11.86 29.77 -10.59
CA LEU A 14 -11.05 28.87 -11.01
C LEU A 14 -10.40 28.19 -10.01
N LEU A 15 -10.08 28.75 -9.20
CA LEU A 15 -9.40 28.15 -8.35
C LEU A 15 -10.11 27.20 -7.75
N ALA A 16 -11.11 27.44 -7.57
CA ALA A 16 -11.82 26.55 -6.97
C ALA A 16 -11.68 25.34 -7.62
N ALA A 17 -11.79 25.36 -8.69
CA ALA A 17 -11.81 24.25 -9.32
C ALA A 17 -10.71 23.50 -9.01
N CYS A 18 -9.75 23.98 -8.97
CA CYS A 18 -8.73 23.20 -8.85
C CYS A 18 -8.72 22.57 -7.67
N ALA A 19 -8.95 23.24 -6.89
CA ALA A 19 -8.82 22.71 -5.75
C ALA A 19 -9.50 21.55 -5.57
N LEU A 20 -10.27 21.58 -5.72
CA LEU A 20 -10.89 20.57 -5.45
C LEU A 20 -10.55 19.48 -5.88
N THR A 21 -10.19 19.54 -6.50
CA THR A 21 -9.90 18.45 -7.01
C THR A 21 -9.17 17.68 -6.26
N VAL A 22 -8.64 18.01 -5.69
CA VAL A 22 -7.91 17.25 -5.09
C VAL A 22 -8.38 16.68 -4.16
N SER A 23 -8.81 17.12 -3.74
CA SER A 23 -9.22 16.62 -2.82
C SER A 23 -9.82 15.62 -2.95
N ALA A 24 -10.14 15.63 -3.30
CA ALA A 24 -10.75 14.79 -3.43
C ALA A 24 -10.14 13.83 -3.26
N MET A 25 -9.76 13.87 -3.22
CA MET A 25 -9.31 13.14 -3.17
C MET A 25 -9.06 12.68 -2.42
N ILE A 26 -9.14 12.62 -1.99
CA ILE A 26 -8.92 12.09 -1.43
C ILE A 26 -9.57 11.63 -0.98
N ALA A 27 -10.06 11.51 -0.91
CA ALA A 27 -10.78 11.10 -0.64
C ALA A 27 -10.96 10.09 -0.92
N GLY A 28 -10.76 9.81 -1.08
CA GLY A 28 -10.90 9.05 -1.49
C GLY A 28 -10.40 8.62 -1.99
N GLY A 29 -10.33 8.61 -1.93
CA GLY A 29 -10.00 8.17 -2.55
C GLY A 29 -9.67 7.99 -3.29
N THR A 30 -9.84 8.05 -3.34
CA THR A 30 -9.70 7.87 -4.21
C THR A 30 -9.35 7.71 -4.95
N LEU A 31 -9.41 7.89 -5.03
CA LEU A 31 -9.22 7.67 -5.92
C LEU A 31 -8.90 7.11 -6.57
N SER A 32 -8.82 6.83 -6.74
CA SER A 32 -8.59 6.26 -7.51
C SER A 32 -8.41 5.90 -8.33
N VAL A 33 -8.51 5.74 -8.60
CA VAL A 33 -8.42 5.43 -9.34
C VAL A 33 -8.28 5.02 -10.41
N SER A 34 -7.89 4.89 -10.87
CA SER A 34 -7.79 4.42 -11.94
C SER A 34 -7.28 3.19 -12.05
N ALA A 35 -7.87 2.45 -12.42
CA ALA A 35 -7.52 1.23 -12.43
C ALA A 35 -6.38 0.87 -13.16
N ASP A 36 -6.19 1.30 -14.23
CA ASP A 36 -5.11 0.93 -14.93
C ASP A 36 -3.97 1.56 -14.56
N ALA A 37 -4.07 2.54 -13.79
CA ALA A 37 -2.98 3.22 -13.35
C ALA A 37 -2.20 2.35 -12.49
N GLY A 38 -2.59 1.27 -12.21
CA GLY A 38 -1.88 0.43 -11.34
C GLY A 38 -2.29 0.73 -9.96
N GLU A 39 -2.24 -0.21 -9.08
CA GLU A 39 -2.62 0.04 -7.74
C GLU A 39 -1.56 0.86 -7.07
N ALA A 40 -1.97 1.71 -6.18
CA ALA A 40 -1.03 2.49 -5.41
C ALA A 40 -0.08 1.57 -4.69
N THR A 41 1.18 1.92 -4.70
CA THR A 41 2.19 1.10 -4.09
C THR A 41 2.75 1.82 -2.88
N GLU A 42 2.76 1.16 -1.75
CA GLU A 42 3.28 1.73 -0.52
C GLU A 42 4.68 1.22 -0.28
N ASN A 43 5.60 2.12 0.07
CA ASN A 43 6.96 1.73 0.42
C ASN A 43 7.00 1.51 1.93
N VAL A 44 7.20 0.28 2.33
CA VAL A 44 7.08 -0.13 3.72
C VAL A 44 8.45 -0.43 4.29
N GLY A 45 8.86 0.37 5.27
CA GLY A 45 10.13 0.21 5.94
C GLY A 45 11.36 0.30 5.04
N GLY A 46 11.22 0.85 3.85
CA GLY A 46 12.31 0.89 2.90
C GLY A 46 12.70 -0.51 2.42
N LYS A 47 11.89 -1.51 2.69
CA LYS A 47 12.19 -2.89 2.35
C LYS A 47 11.22 -3.45 1.33
N PHE A 48 9.96 -3.12 1.46
CA PHE A 48 8.92 -3.72 0.63
C PHE A 48 8.14 -2.66 -0.13
N LEU A 49 7.74 -2.99 -1.33
CA LEU A 49 6.74 -2.23 -2.08
C LEU A 49 5.49 -3.09 -2.06
N ILE A 50 4.41 -2.57 -1.52
CA ILE A 50 3.17 -3.34 -1.35
C ILE A 50 2.03 -2.64 -2.09
N SER A 51 1.26 -3.40 -2.82
CA SER A 51 0.04 -2.89 -3.45
C SER A 51 -1.11 -3.85 -3.15
N GLY A 52 -2.32 -3.39 -3.29
CA GLY A 52 -3.53 -4.16 -3.05
C GLY A 52 -4.13 -3.92 -1.67
N GLY A 53 -3.35 -3.48 -0.71
CA GLY A 53 -3.81 -3.15 0.64
C GLY A 53 -3.03 -1.98 1.17
N THR A 54 -3.37 -1.49 2.35
CA THR A 54 -2.66 -0.36 2.96
C THR A 54 -2.50 -0.57 4.46
N ALA A 55 -1.43 0.00 5.00
CA ALA A 55 -1.24 -0.01 6.45
C ALA A 55 -2.33 0.80 7.14
N ALA A 56 -2.79 1.86 6.49
CA ALA A 56 -3.83 2.73 7.07
C ALA A 56 -5.13 1.98 7.29
N ASN A 57 -5.44 1.02 6.43
CA ASN A 57 -6.64 0.22 6.62
C ASN A 57 -6.40 -0.97 7.55
N GLY A 58 -5.20 -1.13 8.05
CA GLY A 58 -4.89 -2.26 8.91
C GLY A 58 -4.74 -3.56 8.16
N ASP A 59 -4.42 -3.52 6.86
CA ASP A 59 -4.23 -4.74 6.10
C ASP A 59 -2.92 -5.39 6.48
N TYR A 60 -1.94 -4.60 6.86
CA TYR A 60 -0.65 -5.08 7.32
C TYR A 60 -0.01 -4.02 8.23
N SER A 61 1.04 -4.39 8.93
CA SER A 61 1.84 -3.46 9.71
C SER A 61 3.31 -3.84 9.57
N TYR A 62 4.19 -2.91 9.84
CA TYR A 62 5.62 -3.16 9.74
C TYR A 62 6.31 -2.72 11.03
N ASN A 63 7.12 -3.61 11.57
CA ASN A 63 7.87 -3.31 12.78
C ASN A 63 9.34 -3.16 12.40
N GLU A 64 9.87 -1.95 12.62
CA GLU A 64 11.23 -1.69 12.18
C GLU A 64 12.27 -2.31 13.08
N GLU A 65 11.96 -2.55 14.33
CA GLU A 65 12.94 -3.14 15.21
C GLU A 65 13.15 -4.59 14.87
N THR A 66 12.10 -5.30 14.57
CA THR A 66 12.20 -6.72 14.24
C THR A 66 12.27 -6.95 12.74
N GLN A 67 12.19 -5.89 11.94
CA GLN A 67 12.22 -5.95 10.48
C GLN A 67 11.16 -6.92 9.98
N THR A 68 9.96 -6.86 10.56
CA THR A 68 8.90 -7.82 10.25
C THR A 68 7.66 -7.14 9.67
N LEU A 69 7.26 -7.57 8.51
CA LEU A 69 5.99 -7.19 7.90
C LEU A 69 4.94 -8.19 8.36
N THR A 70 3.93 -7.75 9.07
CA THR A 70 2.85 -8.61 9.56
C THR A 70 1.60 -8.41 8.72
N ILE A 71 1.09 -9.48 8.13
CA ILE A 71 -0.16 -9.45 7.37
C ILE A 71 -1.30 -9.67 8.37
N LEU A 72 -2.24 -8.74 8.38
CA LEU A 72 -3.28 -8.70 9.39
C LEU A 72 -4.67 -9.02 8.85
N LYS A 73 -4.86 -8.98 7.54
CA LYS A 73 -6.16 -9.24 6.95
C LYS A 73 -6.03 -10.08 5.69
N SER A 74 -7.14 -10.58 5.22
CA SER A 74 -7.20 -11.42 4.04
C SER A 74 -7.21 -10.63 2.73
N THR A 75 -7.01 -9.33 2.80
CA THR A 75 -6.97 -8.48 1.61
C THR A 75 -5.88 -8.98 0.68
N PRO A 76 -6.18 -9.20 -0.59
CA PRO A 76 -5.14 -9.64 -1.53
C PRO A 76 -4.09 -8.56 -1.70
N ILE A 77 -2.84 -8.91 -1.50
CA ILE A 77 -1.75 -7.93 -1.63
C ILE A 77 -0.62 -8.50 -2.48
N THR A 78 0.09 -7.61 -3.13
CA THR A 78 1.29 -7.96 -3.88
C THR A 78 2.49 -7.36 -3.17
N ILE A 79 3.51 -8.15 -2.93
CA ILE A 79 4.71 -7.74 -2.22
C ILE A 79 5.93 -7.89 -3.10
N GLN A 80 6.73 -6.83 -3.18
CA GLN A 80 7.92 -6.81 -3.98
C GLN A 80 9.06 -6.26 -3.15
N SER A 81 10.30 -6.64 -3.40
CA SER A 81 11.45 -6.01 -2.71
C SER A 81 11.73 -4.64 -3.32
N VAL A 82 12.07 -3.69 -2.49
CA VAL A 82 12.46 -2.36 -2.95
C VAL A 82 13.66 -2.51 -3.88
N ASN A 83 13.60 -1.88 -5.02
CA ASN A 83 14.64 -1.90 -6.05
C ASN A 83 15.03 -3.32 -6.47
N LYS A 84 14.16 -4.29 -6.20
CA LYS A 84 14.40 -5.68 -6.57
C LYS A 84 15.69 -6.22 -5.95
N GLN A 85 16.07 -5.67 -4.82
CA GLN A 85 17.28 -6.08 -4.12
C GLN A 85 16.96 -7.03 -2.97
N TYR A 86 17.98 -7.68 -2.42
CA TYR A 86 17.78 -8.47 -1.23
C TYR A 86 17.48 -7.55 -0.05
N VAL A 87 16.45 -7.85 0.69
CA VAL A 87 16.09 -7.10 1.88
C VAL A 87 16.23 -7.99 3.11
N ASN A 88 16.75 -7.42 4.19
CA ASN A 88 16.85 -8.14 5.44
C ASN A 88 15.56 -7.84 6.19
N ALA A 89 14.60 -8.72 6.05
CA ALA A 89 13.28 -8.55 6.65
C ALA A 89 12.56 -9.89 6.63
N LYS A 90 11.41 -9.94 7.30
CA LYS A 90 10.61 -11.17 7.40
C LYS A 90 9.16 -10.82 7.14
N ILE A 91 8.38 -11.81 6.76
CA ILE A 91 6.94 -11.66 6.59
C ILE A 91 6.28 -12.62 7.57
N PHE A 92 5.36 -12.10 8.35
CA PHE A 92 4.64 -12.91 9.33
C PHE A 92 3.14 -12.78 9.04
N ILE A 93 2.44 -13.89 9.00
CA ILE A 93 1.00 -13.88 8.78
C ILE A 93 0.35 -14.11 10.13
N ALA A 94 -0.48 -13.16 10.54
CA ALA A 94 -1.08 -13.18 11.87
C ALA A 94 -2.02 -14.38 12.03
N ASN A 95 -2.27 -14.73 13.28
CA ASN A 95 -3.12 -15.87 13.57
C ASN A 95 -4.49 -15.70 12.97
N GLY A 96 -5.00 -16.74 12.38
CA GLY A 96 -6.36 -16.75 11.84
C GLY A 96 -6.57 -15.96 10.57
N VAL A 97 -5.51 -15.49 9.94
CA VAL A 97 -5.65 -14.70 8.72
C VAL A 97 -5.52 -15.61 7.50
N ASP A 98 -6.57 -15.65 6.69
CA ASP A 98 -6.52 -16.37 5.43
C ASP A 98 -5.87 -15.45 4.40
N ALA A 99 -4.57 -15.49 4.32
CA ALA A 99 -3.82 -14.53 3.53
C ALA A 99 -3.76 -14.91 2.04
N ASN A 100 -3.83 -13.89 1.20
CA ASN A 100 -3.73 -14.08 -0.23
C ASN A 100 -2.61 -13.14 -0.72
N ILE A 101 -1.45 -13.68 -0.96
CA ILE A 101 -0.26 -12.89 -1.21
C ILE A 101 0.35 -13.23 -2.56
N THR A 102 0.62 -12.23 -3.36
CA THR A 102 1.38 -12.40 -4.59
C THR A 102 2.81 -11.89 -4.35
N LEU A 103 3.79 -12.71 -4.62
CA LEU A 103 5.19 -12.32 -4.51
C LEU A 103 5.72 -11.99 -5.90
N ASP A 104 6.10 -10.71 -6.10
CA ASP A 104 6.57 -10.26 -7.39
C ASP A 104 8.01 -9.79 -7.24
N ILE A 105 8.94 -10.60 -7.64
CA ILE A 105 10.38 -10.33 -7.51
C ILE A 105 10.73 -10.00 -6.06
N LEU A 106 10.32 -10.85 -5.17
CA LEU A 106 10.61 -10.69 -3.75
C LEU A 106 11.92 -11.40 -3.42
N ARG A 107 12.85 -10.67 -2.83
CA ARG A 107 14.16 -11.22 -2.44
C ARG A 107 14.41 -10.94 -0.98
N ILE A 108 14.25 -11.93 -0.14
CA ILE A 108 14.48 -11.80 1.28
C ILE A 108 15.71 -12.60 1.67
N LYS A 109 16.53 -12.01 2.54
CA LYS A 109 17.64 -12.72 3.11
C LYS A 109 17.59 -12.45 4.60
N THR A 110 17.27 -13.44 5.38
CA THR A 110 17.24 -13.27 6.82
C THR A 110 18.39 -14.05 7.44
N THR A 111 18.82 -13.61 8.57
CA THR A 111 19.83 -14.34 9.33
C THR A 111 19.17 -14.99 10.53
N ASP A 112 17.88 -14.82 10.72
CA ASP A 112 17.23 -15.24 11.91
C ASP A 112 15.83 -15.72 11.55
N GLY A 113 15.67 -16.97 11.43
CA GLY A 113 14.36 -17.59 11.23
C GLY A 113 13.89 -17.61 9.79
N ALA A 114 12.64 -17.94 9.63
CA ALA A 114 12.06 -18.11 8.30
C ALA A 114 11.76 -16.77 7.65
N ALA A 115 11.94 -16.71 6.36
CA ALA A 115 11.61 -15.51 5.59
C ALA A 115 10.11 -15.23 5.61
N ILE A 116 9.30 -16.29 5.62
CA ILE A 116 7.85 -16.16 5.71
C ILE A 116 7.39 -17.17 6.75
N SER A 117 6.57 -16.74 7.69
CA SER A 117 6.06 -17.62 8.74
C SER A 117 4.62 -17.27 9.06
N MET A 118 3.93 -18.19 9.70
CA MET A 118 2.53 -18.06 10.07
C MET A 118 2.39 -18.18 11.57
N GLY A 119 1.45 -17.47 12.12
CA GLY A 119 1.20 -17.51 13.56
C GLY A 119 0.56 -18.80 14.03
N ASP A 120 -0.27 -19.40 13.21
CA ASP A 120 -0.85 -20.69 13.57
C ASP A 120 -1.14 -21.47 12.29
N SER A 121 -1.50 -22.74 12.46
CA SER A 121 -1.70 -23.61 11.33
C SER A 121 -3.14 -23.68 10.86
N SER A 122 -4.03 -22.88 11.46
CA SER A 122 -5.43 -22.95 11.10
C SER A 122 -5.78 -22.01 9.94
N ALA A 123 -4.90 -21.10 9.61
CA ALA A 123 -5.16 -20.15 8.54
C ALA A 123 -4.86 -20.77 7.18
N ASN A 124 -5.58 -20.31 6.17
CA ASN A 124 -5.32 -20.75 4.81
C ASN A 124 -4.50 -19.66 4.13
N VAL A 125 -3.32 -20.00 3.70
CA VAL A 125 -2.45 -19.02 3.06
C VAL A 125 -2.22 -19.42 1.61
N THR A 126 -2.59 -18.52 0.72
CA THR A 126 -2.35 -18.71 -0.71
C THR A 126 -1.20 -17.79 -1.12
N ILE A 127 -0.16 -18.38 -1.66
CA ILE A 127 0.98 -17.60 -2.15
C ILE A 127 1.09 -17.82 -3.65
N THR A 128 1.01 -16.75 -4.40
CA THR A 128 1.16 -16.79 -5.84
C THR A 128 2.53 -16.20 -6.20
N LEU A 129 3.25 -16.84 -7.07
CA LEU A 129 4.55 -16.33 -7.53
C LEU A 129 4.39 -15.71 -8.91
N LYS A 130 5.09 -14.59 -9.13
CA LYS A 130 4.96 -13.89 -10.38
C LYS A 130 6.30 -13.62 -10.98
#